data_1d078cb7e5af6e0cf1592889a9dbe8dd
#
_entry.id   1d078cb7e5af6e0cf1592889a9dbe8dd
#
_cell.length_a   1.000
_cell.length_b   1.000
_cell.length_c   1.000
_cell.angle_alpha   90.00
_cell.angle_beta   90.00
_cell.angle_gamma   90.00
#
_symmetry.space_group_name_H-M   'P 1'
#
loop_
_entity.id
_entity.type
_entity.pdbx_description
1 polymer ?
#
loop_
_entity_poly.entity_id
_entity_poly.type
_entity_poly.pdbx_seq_one_letter_code
_entity_poly.pdbx_strand_id
1 'polypeptide(L)'
;MNKPLIIAHRGASELAPENTLAAFQKAFEDGAEGIEFDVRLAKDGIPVVFHDADLLRIAGKDILVEKLLCEDLQKIDVGSWFNLQHPEKFQDKFSNERISTLEQTLDFLKDYKGVIYIELKSETIEIENLSKAVCEIIKNSNLLPQFIVKSFNLDALPIIQKHCPNAKTAALFALEMMILLRKEKRLINIAKELNVDFLSLHFSLATRKLMEKAEKGNLKVTIWTADNPRWVKRSLKLGIEHIITNNPARLLAKRNEILQSH
;
A
#
# COMPACT_ATOMS: atom_id res chain seq x y z
N MET A 1 -22.72 -8.44 -8.54
CA MET A 1 -21.49 -8.63 -7.74
C MET A 1 -20.66 -7.37 -7.85
N ASN A 2 -20.16 -6.83 -6.73
CA ASN A 2 -19.23 -5.69 -6.79
C ASN A 2 -17.94 -6.16 -7.49
N LYS A 3 -17.46 -5.37 -8.45
CA LYS A 3 -16.16 -5.62 -9.09
C LYS A 3 -15.05 -5.22 -8.13
N PRO A 4 -13.99 -6.04 -7.94
CA PRO A 4 -12.86 -5.63 -7.13
C PRO A 4 -12.14 -4.45 -7.78
N LEU A 5 -11.76 -3.44 -6.98
CA LEU A 5 -10.91 -2.36 -7.44
C LEU A 5 -9.46 -2.85 -7.58
N ILE A 6 -8.78 -2.37 -8.60
CA ILE A 6 -7.37 -2.70 -8.88
C ILE A 6 -6.49 -1.56 -8.35
N ILE A 7 -5.68 -1.87 -7.36
CA ILE A 7 -4.82 -0.94 -6.64
C ILE A 7 -3.36 -1.19 -7.04
N ALA A 8 -2.66 -0.13 -7.43
CA ALA A 8 -1.27 -0.19 -7.85
C ALA A 8 -0.33 -0.23 -6.62
N HIS A 9 0.37 -1.34 -6.39
CA HIS A 9 1.30 -1.58 -5.29
C HIS A 9 2.59 -0.77 -5.46
N ARG A 10 2.84 0.20 -4.59
CA ARG A 10 3.93 1.17 -4.71
C ARG A 10 3.92 1.90 -6.06
N GLY A 11 2.72 2.16 -6.59
CA GLY A 11 2.51 2.53 -7.99
C GLY A 11 2.52 1.33 -8.93
N ALA A 12 2.71 1.54 -10.22
CA ALA A 12 2.87 0.48 -11.22
C ALA A 12 4.30 -0.11 -11.16
N SER A 13 4.67 -0.70 -10.02
CA SER A 13 6.04 -1.05 -9.65
C SER A 13 6.69 -2.15 -10.50
N GLU A 14 5.92 -2.91 -11.29
CA GLU A 14 6.49 -3.80 -12.32
C GLU A 14 6.99 -3.01 -13.54
N LEU A 15 6.57 -1.76 -13.75
CA LEU A 15 6.80 -0.97 -14.96
C LEU A 15 7.60 0.33 -14.71
N ALA A 16 7.73 0.75 -13.46
CA ALA A 16 8.46 1.94 -13.03
C ALA A 16 9.02 1.75 -11.61
N PRO A 17 10.02 2.53 -11.19
CA PRO A 17 10.63 2.39 -9.85
C PRO A 17 9.58 2.53 -8.74
N GLU A 18 9.53 1.57 -7.83
CA GLU A 18 8.56 1.54 -6.73
C GLU A 18 8.59 2.79 -5.85
N ASN A 19 7.44 3.20 -5.30
CA ASN A 19 7.33 4.34 -4.38
C ASN A 19 7.85 5.68 -4.93
N THR A 20 7.77 5.87 -6.26
CA THR A 20 8.17 7.11 -6.95
C THR A 20 6.99 7.77 -7.65
N LEU A 21 7.13 9.07 -7.93
CA LEU A 21 6.12 9.80 -8.70
C LEU A 21 5.96 9.22 -10.11
N ALA A 22 7.04 8.71 -10.72
CA ALA A 22 6.96 8.02 -12.00
C ALA A 22 6.11 6.75 -11.96
N ALA A 23 6.20 5.96 -10.87
CA ALA A 23 5.37 4.77 -10.71
C ALA A 23 3.89 5.12 -10.46
N PHE A 24 3.62 6.21 -9.76
CA PHE A 24 2.25 6.71 -9.56
C PHE A 24 1.67 7.25 -10.85
N GLN A 25 2.42 8.05 -11.61
CA GLN A 25 2.02 8.52 -12.92
C GLN A 25 1.70 7.34 -13.87
N LYS A 26 2.56 6.33 -13.89
CA LYS A 26 2.33 5.11 -14.69
C LYS A 26 1.07 4.37 -14.27
N ALA A 27 0.79 4.31 -12.97
CA ALA A 27 -0.44 3.70 -12.46
C ALA A 27 -1.70 4.46 -12.94
N PHE A 28 -1.64 5.79 -13.02
CA PHE A 28 -2.75 6.61 -13.57
C PHE A 28 -2.95 6.35 -15.06
N GLU A 29 -1.87 6.33 -15.83
CA GLU A 29 -1.90 6.04 -17.27
C GLU A 29 -2.49 4.64 -17.54
N ASP A 30 -2.22 3.68 -16.67
CA ASP A 30 -2.75 2.32 -16.71
C ASP A 30 -4.20 2.21 -16.25
N GLY A 31 -4.78 3.30 -15.71
CA GLY A 31 -6.16 3.35 -15.23
C GLY A 31 -6.38 2.68 -13.87
N ALA A 32 -5.35 2.58 -13.03
CA ALA A 32 -5.48 2.05 -11.68
C ALA A 32 -6.56 2.80 -10.88
N GLU A 33 -7.38 2.06 -10.16
CA GLU A 33 -8.50 2.61 -9.38
C GLU A 33 -8.10 2.98 -7.95
N GLY A 34 -6.85 2.74 -7.61
CA GLY A 34 -6.20 3.16 -6.38
C GLY A 34 -4.69 3.00 -6.47
N ILE A 35 -4.03 3.63 -5.52
CA ILE A 35 -2.57 3.55 -5.33
C ILE A 35 -2.30 3.10 -3.90
N GLU A 36 -1.24 2.36 -3.75
CA GLU A 36 -0.70 2.00 -2.46
C GLU A 36 0.78 2.40 -2.41
N PHE A 37 1.23 2.92 -1.28
CA PHE A 37 2.62 3.24 -1.04
C PHE A 37 3.00 3.12 0.44
N ASP A 38 4.31 2.99 0.69
CA ASP A 38 4.90 2.80 2.00
C ASP A 38 5.44 4.10 2.56
N VAL A 39 5.27 4.33 3.88
CA VAL A 39 5.76 5.53 4.55
C VAL A 39 6.62 5.15 5.74
N ARG A 40 7.80 5.79 5.83
CA ARG A 40 8.74 5.72 6.96
C ARG A 40 9.00 7.11 7.53
N LEU A 41 9.58 7.15 8.73
CA LEU A 41 9.96 8.39 9.38
C LEU A 41 11.44 8.68 9.14
N ALA A 42 11.77 9.88 8.67
CA ALA A 42 13.13 10.38 8.63
C ALA A 42 13.61 10.79 10.04
N LYS A 43 14.92 11.00 10.23
CA LYS A 43 15.52 11.36 11.51
C LYS A 43 14.92 12.61 12.17
N ASP A 44 14.49 13.55 11.35
CA ASP A 44 13.88 14.82 11.76
C ASP A 44 12.35 14.75 11.90
N GLY A 45 11.77 13.54 11.88
CA GLY A 45 10.36 13.31 12.08
C GLY A 45 9.47 13.59 10.86
N ILE A 46 10.05 13.78 9.69
CA ILE A 46 9.32 14.00 8.43
C ILE A 46 8.98 12.65 7.80
N PRO A 47 7.69 12.36 7.49
CA PRO A 47 7.29 11.15 6.78
C PRO A 47 7.77 11.17 5.32
N VAL A 48 8.48 10.12 4.91
CA VAL A 48 8.99 9.93 3.54
C VAL A 48 8.45 8.66 2.91
N VAL A 49 8.30 8.64 1.60
CA VAL A 49 7.72 7.52 0.86
C VAL A 49 8.84 6.56 0.46
N PHE A 50 8.96 5.46 1.22
CA PHE A 50 9.99 4.45 1.03
C PHE A 50 9.63 3.15 1.75
N HIS A 51 10.01 1.98 1.16
CA HIS A 51 9.63 0.67 1.71
C HIS A 51 10.62 0.14 2.75
N ASP A 52 11.90 -0.02 2.36
CA ASP A 52 12.89 -0.73 3.17
C ASP A 52 13.31 0.08 4.42
N ALA A 53 13.80 -0.61 5.45
CA ALA A 53 14.35 0.07 6.62
C ALA A 53 15.65 0.82 6.30
N ASP A 54 16.40 0.31 5.34
CA ASP A 54 17.68 0.86 4.88
C ASP A 54 17.66 1.17 3.37
N LEU A 55 18.73 1.79 2.89
CA LEU A 55 18.90 2.20 1.50
C LEU A 55 19.69 1.18 0.65
N LEU A 56 19.98 -0.01 1.20
CA LEU A 56 20.92 -0.96 0.56
C LEU A 56 20.40 -1.48 -0.78
N ARG A 57 19.17 -1.99 -0.81
CA ARG A 57 18.60 -2.62 -2.02
C ARG A 57 18.44 -1.64 -3.18
N ILE A 58 17.99 -0.42 -2.87
CA ILE A 58 17.61 0.59 -3.87
C ILE A 58 18.79 1.47 -4.25
N ALA A 59 19.60 1.90 -3.26
CA ALA A 59 20.64 2.90 -3.48
C ALA A 59 22.07 2.39 -3.17
N GLY A 60 22.23 1.11 -2.81
CA GLY A 60 23.54 0.51 -2.50
C GLY A 60 24.21 1.06 -1.23
N LYS A 61 23.43 1.69 -0.33
CA LYS A 61 23.94 2.32 0.91
C LYS A 61 23.42 1.58 2.14
N ASP A 62 24.30 1.03 2.94
CA ASP A 62 23.97 0.35 4.20
C ASP A 62 23.74 1.41 5.31
N ILE A 63 22.66 2.16 5.18
CA ILE A 63 22.25 3.23 6.12
C ILE A 63 20.75 3.17 6.30
N LEU A 64 20.29 3.19 7.55
CA LEU A 64 18.88 3.23 7.90
C LEU A 64 18.25 4.57 7.53
N VAL A 65 17.03 4.55 6.99
CA VAL A 65 16.24 5.75 6.64
C VAL A 65 16.07 6.67 7.85
N GLU A 66 15.77 6.11 9.02
CA GLU A 66 15.59 6.84 10.28
C GLU A 66 16.86 7.55 10.82
N LYS A 67 18.02 7.30 10.24
CA LYS A 67 19.30 7.94 10.63
C LYS A 67 19.63 9.15 9.77
N LEU A 68 18.92 9.38 8.67
CA LEU A 68 19.15 10.49 7.75
C LEU A 68 18.07 11.56 7.88
N LEU A 69 18.46 12.83 7.73
CA LEU A 69 17.52 13.94 7.60
C LEU A 69 16.73 13.82 6.30
N CYS A 70 15.53 14.33 6.27
CA CYS A 70 14.68 14.32 5.09
C CYS A 70 15.38 14.95 3.87
N GLU A 71 16.08 16.08 4.06
CA GLU A 71 16.80 16.74 2.98
C GLU A 71 17.92 15.88 2.36
N ASP A 72 18.53 14.97 3.12
CA ASP A 72 19.55 14.03 2.61
C ASP A 72 18.89 12.85 1.90
N LEU A 73 17.76 12.35 2.42
CA LEU A 73 16.97 11.32 1.76
C LEU A 73 16.48 11.78 0.38
N GLN A 74 16.04 13.03 0.25
CA GLN A 74 15.57 13.61 -1.02
C GLN A 74 16.69 13.77 -2.08
N LYS A 75 17.97 13.61 -1.72
CA LYS A 75 19.09 13.57 -2.67
C LYS A 75 19.37 12.16 -3.20
N ILE A 76 18.76 11.12 -2.60
CA ILE A 76 19.01 9.71 -2.96
C ILE A 76 18.31 9.37 -4.27
N ASP A 77 19.09 8.84 -5.23
CA ASP A 77 18.57 8.25 -6.46
C ASP A 77 17.86 6.93 -6.12
N VAL A 78 16.58 6.86 -6.43
CA VAL A 78 15.75 5.68 -6.21
C VAL A 78 15.15 5.13 -7.52
N GLY A 79 15.65 5.59 -8.65
CA GLY A 79 15.16 5.16 -9.95
C GLY A 79 16.17 4.42 -10.81
N SER A 80 17.46 4.78 -10.74
CA SER A 80 18.51 4.17 -11.58
C SER A 80 18.64 2.66 -11.37
N TRP A 81 18.41 2.15 -10.15
CA TRP A 81 18.43 0.71 -9.87
C TRP A 81 17.42 -0.06 -10.72
N PHE A 82 16.24 0.54 -10.98
CA PHE A 82 15.20 -0.09 -11.79
C PHE A 82 15.65 -0.24 -13.24
N ASN A 83 16.27 0.79 -13.81
CA ASN A 83 16.85 0.75 -15.16
C ASN A 83 17.94 -0.32 -15.29
N LEU A 84 18.75 -0.51 -14.24
CA LEU A 84 19.80 -1.54 -14.22
C LEU A 84 19.21 -2.96 -14.13
N GLN A 85 18.15 -3.15 -13.35
CA GLN A 85 17.51 -4.46 -13.19
C GLN A 85 16.56 -4.81 -14.34
N HIS A 86 16.01 -3.80 -15.02
CA HIS A 86 15.02 -3.95 -16.08
C HIS A 86 15.41 -3.17 -17.34
N PRO A 87 16.54 -3.55 -18.03
CA PRO A 87 17.01 -2.82 -19.20
C PRO A 87 15.95 -2.72 -20.33
N GLU A 88 15.05 -3.70 -20.41
CA GLU A 88 13.95 -3.71 -21.37
C GLU A 88 12.85 -2.66 -21.09
N LYS A 89 12.86 -2.09 -19.89
CA LYS A 89 11.92 -1.05 -19.43
C LYS A 89 12.62 0.29 -19.17
N PHE A 90 13.87 0.39 -19.59
CA PHE A 90 14.71 1.56 -19.37
C PHE A 90 14.01 2.86 -19.81
N GLN A 91 14.08 3.88 -18.95
CA GLN A 91 13.70 5.25 -19.27
C GLN A 91 14.66 6.22 -18.58
N ASP A 92 15.24 7.17 -19.35
CA ASP A 92 16.17 8.16 -18.82
C ASP A 92 15.63 8.95 -17.63
N LYS A 93 14.33 9.26 -17.68
CA LYS A 93 13.65 10.02 -16.62
C LYS A 93 13.68 9.34 -15.25
N PHE A 94 13.80 8.00 -15.19
CA PHE A 94 13.84 7.28 -13.92
C PHE A 94 15.08 7.61 -13.09
N SER A 95 16.21 7.94 -13.72
CA SER A 95 17.42 8.38 -13.01
C SER A 95 17.25 9.69 -12.22
N ASN A 96 16.18 10.42 -12.47
CA ASN A 96 15.81 11.63 -11.74
C ASN A 96 14.89 11.41 -10.55
N GLU A 97 14.39 10.18 -10.37
CA GLU A 97 13.49 9.87 -9.25
C GLU A 97 14.24 9.92 -7.91
N ARG A 98 13.59 10.54 -6.93
CA ARG A 98 14.12 10.76 -5.58
C ARG A 98 13.10 10.33 -4.55
N ILE A 99 13.56 10.09 -3.31
CA ILE A 99 12.65 9.86 -2.19
C ILE A 99 11.81 11.13 -1.99
N SER A 100 10.48 10.99 -2.11
CA SER A 100 9.55 12.09 -1.85
C SER A 100 9.07 12.07 -0.40
N THR A 101 8.71 13.23 0.14
CA THR A 101 7.95 13.30 1.39
C THR A 101 6.50 12.88 1.15
N LEU A 102 5.80 12.53 2.23
CA LEU A 102 4.36 12.27 2.16
C LEU A 102 3.62 13.51 1.63
N GLU A 103 3.97 14.72 2.07
CA GLU A 103 3.33 15.96 1.58
C GLU A 103 3.51 16.15 0.09
N GLN A 104 4.73 15.99 -0.45
CA GLN A 104 4.99 16.07 -1.89
C GLN A 104 4.19 15.02 -2.68
N THR A 105 4.11 13.80 -2.14
CA THR A 105 3.32 12.74 -2.74
C THR A 105 1.83 13.09 -2.76
N LEU A 106 1.28 13.63 -1.68
CA LEU A 106 -0.12 14.03 -1.62
C LEU A 106 -0.43 15.25 -2.51
N ASP A 107 0.52 16.19 -2.67
CA ASP A 107 0.36 17.29 -3.64
C ASP A 107 0.33 16.76 -5.07
N PHE A 108 1.18 15.81 -5.41
CA PHE A 108 1.12 15.12 -6.71
C PHE A 108 -0.23 14.41 -6.93
N LEU A 109 -0.81 13.83 -5.87
CA LEU A 109 -2.07 13.09 -5.91
C LEU A 109 -3.32 13.96 -5.77
N LYS A 110 -3.21 15.28 -5.61
CA LYS A 110 -4.32 16.19 -5.24
C LYS A 110 -5.58 16.08 -6.09
N ASP A 111 -5.44 15.77 -7.38
CA ASP A 111 -6.55 15.62 -8.32
C ASP A 111 -6.96 14.14 -8.54
N TYR A 112 -6.28 13.22 -7.91
CA TYR A 112 -6.57 11.79 -8.02
C TYR A 112 -7.88 11.44 -7.30
N LYS A 113 -8.72 10.61 -7.93
CA LYS A 113 -10.05 10.25 -7.41
C LYS A 113 -10.14 8.80 -6.92
N GLY A 114 -9.07 8.04 -7.05
CA GLY A 114 -9.01 6.64 -6.61
C GLY A 114 -8.73 6.48 -5.12
N VAL A 115 -8.76 5.23 -4.66
CA VAL A 115 -8.40 4.85 -3.28
C VAL A 115 -6.90 5.03 -3.07
N ILE A 116 -6.50 5.52 -1.90
CA ILE A 116 -5.09 5.71 -1.52
C ILE A 116 -4.79 4.92 -0.26
N TYR A 117 -3.99 3.87 -0.40
CA TYR A 117 -3.47 3.08 0.71
C TYR A 117 -2.14 3.64 1.18
N ILE A 118 -2.04 3.94 2.47
CA ILE A 118 -0.80 4.38 3.13
C ILE A 118 -0.37 3.29 4.11
N GLU A 119 0.73 2.59 3.81
CA GLU A 119 1.30 1.60 4.72
C GLU A 119 2.33 2.23 5.65
N LEU A 120 2.10 2.14 6.96
CA LEU A 120 3.04 2.61 7.96
C LEU A 120 4.10 1.54 8.23
N LYS A 121 5.35 1.84 7.89
CA LYS A 121 6.53 0.98 8.05
C LYS A 121 7.33 1.39 9.28
N SER A 122 7.06 0.76 10.40
CA SER A 122 7.88 0.88 11.61
C SER A 122 7.82 -0.42 12.39
N GLU A 123 8.97 -0.90 12.82
CA GLU A 123 9.09 -2.18 13.52
C GLU A 123 9.02 -2.03 15.04
N THR A 124 9.08 -0.79 15.59
CA THR A 124 9.33 -0.54 17.01
C THR A 124 8.54 0.65 17.60
N ILE A 125 9.09 1.20 18.69
CA ILE A 125 8.62 2.34 19.49
C ILE A 125 8.26 3.58 18.62
N GLU A 126 8.83 3.71 17.44
CA GLU A 126 8.60 4.85 16.54
C GLU A 126 7.24 4.82 15.83
N ILE A 127 6.47 3.72 15.93
CA ILE A 127 5.16 3.63 15.28
C ILE A 127 4.21 4.73 15.75
N GLU A 128 4.30 5.15 17.01
CA GLU A 128 3.49 6.24 17.54
C GLU A 128 3.84 7.57 16.86
N ASN A 129 5.14 7.88 16.74
CA ASN A 129 5.62 9.12 16.13
C ASN A 129 5.25 9.14 14.63
N LEU A 130 5.50 8.05 13.90
CA LEU A 130 5.11 7.92 12.50
C LEU A 130 3.59 8.08 12.32
N SER A 131 2.78 7.40 13.14
CA SER A 131 1.32 7.48 13.05
C SER A 131 0.82 8.90 13.28
N LYS A 132 1.36 9.61 14.28
CA LYS A 132 1.00 11.01 14.58
C LYS A 132 1.42 11.94 13.44
N ALA A 133 2.67 11.82 12.95
CA ALA A 133 3.16 12.65 11.85
C ALA A 133 2.34 12.47 10.57
N VAL A 134 1.98 11.23 10.23
CA VAL A 134 1.10 10.95 9.09
C VAL A 134 -0.29 11.55 9.32
N CYS A 135 -0.87 11.40 10.52
CA CYS A 135 -2.18 11.98 10.85
C CYS A 135 -2.19 13.50 10.69
N GLU A 136 -1.13 14.22 11.13
CA GLU A 136 -1.05 15.67 11.00
C GLU A 136 -1.12 16.11 9.53
N ILE A 137 -0.52 15.35 8.62
CA ILE A 137 -0.52 15.64 7.18
C ILE A 137 -1.88 15.30 6.55
N ILE A 138 -2.42 14.10 6.82
CA ILE A 138 -3.60 13.61 6.10
C ILE A 138 -4.92 14.20 6.59
N LYS A 139 -5.03 14.60 7.85
CA LYS A 139 -6.29 15.11 8.44
C LYS A 139 -6.81 16.38 7.78
N ASN A 140 -5.92 17.19 7.22
CA ASN A 140 -6.24 18.45 6.54
C ASN A 140 -6.26 18.31 5.01
N SER A 141 -6.02 17.11 4.49
CA SER A 141 -6.01 16.87 3.05
C SER A 141 -7.44 16.73 2.50
N ASN A 142 -7.69 17.33 1.34
CA ASN A 142 -8.92 17.10 0.57
C ASN A 142 -9.08 15.65 0.11
N LEU A 143 -8.00 14.86 0.16
CA LEU A 143 -7.97 13.44 -0.17
C LEU A 143 -8.42 12.54 1.01
N LEU A 144 -8.70 13.11 2.18
CA LEU A 144 -9.00 12.36 3.40
C LEU A 144 -10.03 11.23 3.21
N PRO A 145 -11.15 11.41 2.47
CA PRO A 145 -12.12 10.34 2.27
C PRO A 145 -11.60 9.14 1.47
N GLN A 146 -10.48 9.29 0.76
CA GLN A 146 -9.87 8.27 -0.08
C GLN A 146 -8.84 7.43 0.67
N PHE A 147 -8.35 7.90 1.83
CA PHE A 147 -7.27 7.22 2.57
C PHE A 147 -7.75 5.95 3.27
N ILE A 148 -6.91 4.92 3.15
CA ILE A 148 -6.95 3.71 3.96
C ILE A 148 -5.54 3.53 4.53
N VAL A 149 -5.37 3.77 5.83
CA VAL A 149 -4.09 3.61 6.51
C VAL A 149 -3.96 2.18 7.00
N LYS A 150 -2.85 1.52 6.69
CA LYS A 150 -2.60 0.13 7.05
C LYS A 150 -1.21 -0.06 7.69
N SER A 151 -1.06 -1.09 8.51
CA SER A 151 0.23 -1.48 9.09
C SER A 151 0.25 -2.96 9.50
N PHE A 152 1.44 -3.57 9.45
CA PHE A 152 1.72 -4.83 10.12
C PHE A 152 1.85 -4.66 11.63
N ASN A 153 2.36 -3.50 12.07
CA ASN A 153 2.33 -3.13 13.47
C ASN A 153 0.94 -2.60 13.83
N LEU A 154 0.12 -3.48 14.40
CA LEU A 154 -1.29 -3.20 14.65
C LEU A 154 -1.51 -2.09 15.69
N ASP A 155 -0.50 -1.75 16.50
CA ASP A 155 -0.56 -0.65 17.48
C ASP A 155 -0.71 0.73 16.79
N ALA A 156 -0.35 0.84 15.51
CA ALA A 156 -0.61 2.03 14.71
C ALA A 156 -2.10 2.38 14.60
N LEU A 157 -2.96 1.35 14.46
CA LEU A 157 -4.36 1.55 14.04
C LEU A 157 -5.20 2.32 15.08
N PRO A 158 -5.13 2.01 16.40
CA PRO A 158 -5.81 2.82 17.41
C PRO A 158 -5.30 4.28 17.44
N ILE A 159 -4.01 4.52 17.15
CA ILE A 159 -3.43 5.86 17.11
C ILE A 159 -4.03 6.65 15.93
N ILE A 160 -4.09 6.04 14.75
CA ILE A 160 -4.72 6.65 13.56
C ILE A 160 -6.20 6.96 13.84
N GLN A 161 -6.96 6.00 14.37
CA GLN A 161 -8.38 6.19 14.70
C GLN A 161 -8.61 7.34 15.69
N LYS A 162 -7.70 7.50 16.66
CA LYS A 162 -7.76 8.59 17.63
C LYS A 162 -7.44 9.96 17.02
N HIS A 163 -6.39 10.05 16.20
CA HIS A 163 -5.85 11.33 15.70
C HIS A 163 -6.40 11.74 14.34
N CYS A 164 -6.92 10.77 13.55
CA CYS A 164 -7.53 10.99 12.23
C CYS A 164 -8.77 10.10 12.04
N PRO A 165 -9.85 10.31 12.81
CA PRO A 165 -11.01 9.40 12.88
C PRO A 165 -11.78 9.24 11.56
N ASN A 166 -11.57 10.15 10.61
CA ASN A 166 -12.21 10.10 9.29
C ASN A 166 -11.40 9.29 8.26
N ALA A 167 -10.16 8.89 8.58
CA ALA A 167 -9.39 7.97 7.75
C ALA A 167 -9.82 6.52 8.03
N LYS A 168 -10.01 5.74 6.97
CA LYS A 168 -10.26 4.30 7.12
C LYS A 168 -8.98 3.59 7.54
N THR A 169 -9.13 2.47 8.26
CA THR A 169 -8.01 1.66 8.71
C THR A 169 -8.09 0.23 8.20
N ALA A 170 -6.91 -0.38 7.98
CA ALA A 170 -6.80 -1.78 7.57
C ALA A 170 -5.75 -2.53 8.41
N ALA A 171 -6.13 -3.66 8.98
CA ALA A 171 -5.20 -4.57 9.65
C ALA A 171 -4.49 -5.45 8.62
N LEU A 172 -3.15 -5.41 8.61
CA LEU A 172 -2.32 -6.11 7.64
C LEU A 172 -1.86 -7.47 8.21
N PHE A 173 -2.06 -8.54 7.42
CA PHE A 173 -1.73 -9.90 7.86
C PHE A 173 -0.93 -10.66 6.80
N ALA A 174 0.32 -11.00 7.13
CA ALA A 174 1.20 -11.86 6.34
C ALA A 174 0.89 -13.34 6.56
N LEU A 175 1.44 -14.20 5.69
CA LEU A 175 1.24 -15.64 5.76
C LEU A 175 1.79 -16.24 7.08
N GLU A 176 2.93 -15.75 7.53
CA GLU A 176 3.63 -16.18 8.73
C GLU A 176 2.76 -15.97 9.99
N MET A 177 2.01 -14.88 10.03
CA MET A 177 1.07 -14.60 11.12
C MET A 177 -0.03 -15.65 11.21
N MET A 178 -0.48 -16.19 10.07
CA MET A 178 -1.49 -17.24 10.04
C MET A 178 -0.97 -18.57 10.61
N ILE A 179 0.29 -18.90 10.35
CA ILE A 179 0.97 -20.07 10.92
C ILE A 179 1.02 -19.94 12.46
N LEU A 180 1.34 -18.74 12.94
CA LEU A 180 1.41 -18.44 14.37
C LEU A 180 0.03 -18.46 15.04
N LEU A 181 -0.97 -17.88 14.39
CA LEU A 181 -2.32 -17.76 14.94
C LEU A 181 -3.18 -19.04 14.81
N ARG A 182 -2.80 -19.97 13.95
CA ARG A 182 -3.40 -21.29 13.71
C ARG A 182 -4.91 -21.33 13.38
N LYS A 183 -5.64 -20.21 13.38
CA LYS A 183 -7.09 -20.17 13.10
C LYS A 183 -7.52 -18.84 12.46
N GLU A 184 -8.22 -18.92 11.35
CA GLU A 184 -8.82 -17.77 10.66
C GLU A 184 -9.72 -16.90 11.58
N LYS A 185 -10.38 -17.53 12.57
CA LYS A 185 -11.22 -16.81 13.54
C LYS A 185 -10.44 -15.77 14.34
N ARG A 186 -9.15 -16.01 14.59
CA ARG A 186 -8.29 -15.05 15.30
C ARG A 186 -8.07 -13.76 14.52
N LEU A 187 -7.83 -13.86 13.20
CA LEU A 187 -7.69 -12.68 12.34
C LEU A 187 -8.95 -11.80 12.38
N ILE A 188 -10.11 -12.44 12.28
CA ILE A 188 -11.40 -11.75 12.35
C ILE A 188 -11.61 -11.09 13.72
N ASN A 189 -11.29 -11.80 14.81
CA ASN A 189 -11.43 -11.25 16.16
C ASN A 189 -10.50 -10.04 16.38
N ILE A 190 -9.23 -10.15 16.01
CA ILE A 190 -8.26 -9.03 16.09
C ILE A 190 -8.78 -7.81 15.33
N ALA A 191 -9.24 -8.01 14.09
CA ALA A 191 -9.77 -6.91 13.28
C ALA A 191 -11.01 -6.24 13.91
N LYS A 192 -11.89 -7.05 14.54
CA LYS A 192 -13.06 -6.54 15.27
C LYS A 192 -12.69 -5.79 16.55
N GLU A 193 -11.75 -6.33 17.32
CA GLU A 193 -11.25 -5.69 18.53
C GLU A 193 -10.60 -4.35 18.23
N LEU A 194 -9.87 -4.26 17.11
CA LEU A 194 -9.26 -3.04 16.60
C LEU A 194 -10.26 -2.12 15.85
N ASN A 195 -11.49 -2.56 15.65
CA ASN A 195 -12.53 -1.79 14.93
C ASN A 195 -12.05 -1.24 13.58
N VAL A 196 -11.34 -2.05 12.78
CA VAL A 196 -10.84 -1.65 11.46
C VAL A 196 -11.89 -1.83 10.36
N ASP A 197 -11.77 -1.05 9.29
CA ASP A 197 -12.67 -1.13 8.12
C ASP A 197 -12.32 -2.31 7.20
N PHE A 198 -11.04 -2.64 7.11
CA PHE A 198 -10.52 -3.65 6.18
C PHE A 198 -9.61 -4.68 6.84
N LEU A 199 -9.70 -5.91 6.32
CA LEU A 199 -8.65 -6.91 6.42
C LEU A 199 -7.77 -6.80 5.17
N SER A 200 -6.49 -6.51 5.34
CA SER A 200 -5.51 -6.51 4.26
C SER A 200 -4.65 -7.78 4.34
N LEU A 201 -4.90 -8.75 3.46
CA LEU A 201 -4.39 -10.10 3.56
C LEU A 201 -3.37 -10.43 2.47
N HIS A 202 -2.30 -11.14 2.81
CA HIS A 202 -1.57 -11.87 1.77
C HIS A 202 -2.55 -12.74 0.99
N PHE A 203 -2.49 -12.72 -0.34
CA PHE A 203 -3.51 -13.34 -1.20
C PHE A 203 -3.79 -14.83 -0.87
N SER A 204 -2.78 -15.58 -0.44
CA SER A 204 -2.93 -17.00 -0.10
C SER A 204 -3.86 -17.25 1.11
N LEU A 205 -4.08 -16.24 1.95
CA LEU A 205 -4.98 -16.31 3.10
C LEU A 205 -6.44 -16.15 2.73
N ALA A 206 -6.76 -15.67 1.52
CA ALA A 206 -8.12 -15.44 1.05
C ALA A 206 -8.81 -16.78 0.70
N THR A 207 -9.12 -17.58 1.72
CA THR A 207 -9.91 -18.81 1.60
C THR A 207 -11.41 -18.48 1.64
N ARG A 208 -12.25 -19.33 1.03
CA ARG A 208 -13.70 -19.18 1.10
C ARG A 208 -14.19 -19.07 2.55
N LYS A 209 -13.67 -19.91 3.43
CA LYS A 209 -14.04 -19.93 4.85
C LYS A 209 -13.68 -18.63 5.58
N LEU A 210 -12.51 -18.01 5.25
CA LEU A 210 -12.14 -16.72 5.82
C LEU A 210 -13.06 -15.62 5.31
N MET A 211 -13.34 -15.61 4.00
CA MET A 211 -14.23 -14.61 3.38
C MET A 211 -15.64 -14.66 3.96
N GLU A 212 -16.25 -15.85 4.14
CA GLU A 212 -17.54 -16.02 4.79
C GLU A 212 -17.57 -15.48 6.24
N LYS A 213 -16.45 -15.60 6.96
CA LYS A 213 -16.32 -15.04 8.31
C LYS A 213 -16.14 -13.52 8.29
N ALA A 214 -15.37 -12.99 7.34
CA ALA A 214 -15.18 -11.55 7.16
C ALA A 214 -16.50 -10.87 6.84
N GLU A 215 -17.27 -11.43 5.90
CA GLU A 215 -18.61 -10.96 5.54
C GLU A 215 -19.57 -10.94 6.75
N LYS A 216 -19.66 -12.03 7.52
CA LYS A 216 -20.43 -12.09 8.77
C LYS A 216 -19.94 -11.09 9.83
N GLY A 217 -18.68 -10.66 9.71
CA GLY A 217 -18.06 -9.65 10.56
C GLY A 217 -18.25 -8.23 10.07
N ASN A 218 -18.88 -8.02 8.92
CA ASN A 218 -18.96 -6.74 8.19
C ASN A 218 -17.59 -6.13 7.91
N LEU A 219 -16.58 -6.98 7.65
CA LEU A 219 -15.20 -6.60 7.33
C LEU A 219 -14.98 -6.70 5.83
N LYS A 220 -14.53 -5.63 5.21
CA LYS A 220 -14.07 -5.62 3.82
C LYS A 220 -12.71 -6.29 3.72
N VAL A 221 -12.43 -6.90 2.57
CA VAL A 221 -11.17 -7.63 2.37
C VAL A 221 -10.42 -7.06 1.16
N THR A 222 -9.15 -6.76 1.40
CA THR A 222 -8.14 -6.44 0.38
C THR A 222 -7.10 -7.54 0.34
N ILE A 223 -6.64 -7.93 -0.83
CA ILE A 223 -5.53 -8.89 -0.99
C ILE A 223 -4.30 -8.23 -1.60
N TRP A 224 -3.10 -8.70 -1.20
CA TRP A 224 -1.77 -8.25 -1.67
C TRP A 224 -0.74 -9.39 -1.67
N THR A 225 0.35 -9.36 -2.41
CA THR A 225 0.44 -8.72 -3.70
C THR A 225 0.03 -9.77 -4.71
N ALA A 226 -1.02 -9.53 -5.47
CA ALA A 226 -1.66 -10.51 -6.32
C ALA A 226 -1.48 -10.17 -7.81
N ASP A 227 -0.33 -10.54 -8.39
CA ASP A 227 0.03 -10.20 -9.77
C ASP A 227 -0.53 -11.17 -10.83
N ASN A 228 -0.94 -12.36 -10.40
CA ASN A 228 -1.49 -13.32 -11.33
C ASN A 228 -2.96 -13.00 -11.69
N PRO A 229 -3.31 -12.80 -12.98
CA PRO A 229 -4.66 -12.45 -13.43
C PRO A 229 -5.78 -13.39 -12.99
N ARG A 230 -5.46 -14.64 -12.63
CA ARG A 230 -6.44 -15.59 -12.08
C ARG A 230 -7.11 -15.08 -10.81
N TRP A 231 -6.44 -14.18 -10.07
CA TRP A 231 -6.99 -13.58 -8.87
C TRP A 231 -8.19 -12.69 -9.14
N VAL A 232 -8.31 -12.10 -10.32
CA VAL A 232 -9.49 -11.32 -10.70
C VAL A 232 -10.76 -12.18 -10.63
N LYS A 233 -10.76 -13.34 -11.32
CA LYS A 233 -11.92 -14.27 -11.31
C LYS A 233 -12.19 -14.81 -9.91
N ARG A 234 -11.13 -15.09 -9.16
CA ARG A 234 -11.24 -15.57 -7.77
C ARG A 234 -11.81 -14.51 -6.85
N SER A 235 -11.38 -13.26 -6.97
CA SER A 235 -11.84 -12.12 -6.17
C SER A 235 -13.33 -11.82 -6.41
N LEU A 236 -13.78 -11.86 -7.66
CA LEU A 236 -15.20 -11.75 -8.00
C LEU A 236 -16.06 -12.82 -7.31
N LYS A 237 -15.56 -14.08 -7.26
CA LYS A 237 -16.27 -15.19 -6.60
C LYS A 237 -16.27 -15.12 -5.08
N LEU A 238 -15.23 -14.52 -4.50
CA LEU A 238 -15.01 -14.46 -3.06
C LEU A 238 -15.52 -13.16 -2.43
N GLY A 239 -15.97 -12.18 -3.21
CA GLY A 239 -16.40 -10.87 -2.70
C GLY A 239 -15.24 -10.03 -2.16
N ILE A 240 -14.02 -10.16 -2.74
CA ILE A 240 -12.88 -9.33 -2.38
C ILE A 240 -13.10 -7.93 -2.92
N GLU A 241 -12.91 -6.92 -2.07
CA GLU A 241 -13.16 -5.51 -2.39
C GLU A 241 -12.03 -4.92 -3.25
N HIS A 242 -10.76 -5.15 -2.85
CA HIS A 242 -9.59 -4.57 -3.54
C HIS A 242 -8.52 -5.62 -3.80
N ILE A 243 -7.82 -5.48 -4.93
CA ILE A 243 -6.65 -6.29 -5.32
C ILE A 243 -5.46 -5.34 -5.47
N ILE A 244 -4.46 -5.47 -4.60
CA ILE A 244 -3.20 -4.74 -4.69
C ILE A 244 -2.23 -5.56 -5.54
N THR A 245 -1.65 -4.94 -6.60
CA THR A 245 -0.82 -5.59 -7.61
C THR A 245 0.29 -4.68 -8.13
N ASN A 246 1.42 -5.28 -8.55
CA ASN A 246 2.54 -4.55 -9.17
C ASN A 246 2.25 -4.14 -10.62
N ASN A 247 1.27 -4.77 -11.27
CA ASN A 247 0.89 -4.46 -12.66
C ASN A 247 -0.63 -4.25 -12.80
N PRO A 248 -1.13 -3.03 -12.56
CA PRO A 248 -2.55 -2.73 -12.61
C PRO A 248 -3.15 -2.95 -14.00
N ALA A 249 -2.45 -2.57 -15.08
CA ALA A 249 -2.92 -2.73 -16.46
C ALA A 249 -3.28 -4.18 -16.78
N ARG A 250 -2.42 -5.12 -16.37
CA ARG A 250 -2.63 -6.58 -16.59
C ARG A 250 -3.91 -7.07 -15.93
N LEU A 251 -4.17 -6.67 -14.68
CA LEU A 251 -5.35 -7.10 -13.95
C LEU A 251 -6.62 -6.42 -14.42
N LEU A 252 -6.55 -5.14 -14.80
CA LEU A 252 -7.65 -4.39 -15.39
C LEU A 252 -8.09 -5.01 -16.71
N ALA A 253 -7.14 -5.34 -17.61
CA ALA A 253 -7.42 -6.00 -18.87
C ALA A 253 -8.16 -7.33 -18.64
N LYS A 254 -7.67 -8.16 -17.69
CA LYS A 254 -8.32 -9.44 -17.34
C LYS A 254 -9.71 -9.25 -16.74
N ARG A 255 -9.90 -8.23 -15.91
CA ARG A 255 -11.22 -7.93 -15.33
C ARG A 255 -12.22 -7.54 -16.42
N ASN A 256 -11.82 -6.67 -17.33
CA ASN A 256 -12.67 -6.23 -18.44
C ASN A 256 -13.05 -7.39 -19.35
N GLU A 257 -12.10 -8.29 -19.71
CA GLU A 257 -12.37 -9.52 -20.45
C GLU A 257 -13.47 -10.38 -19.77
N ILE A 258 -13.34 -10.60 -18.47
CA ILE A 258 -14.30 -11.43 -17.72
C ILE A 258 -15.69 -10.76 -17.67
N LEU A 259 -15.75 -9.45 -17.49
CA LEU A 259 -17.03 -8.72 -17.39
C LEU A 259 -17.76 -8.59 -18.73
N GLN A 260 -17.02 -8.61 -19.85
CA GLN A 260 -17.61 -8.59 -21.20
C GLN A 260 -18.11 -9.97 -21.66
N SER A 261 -17.64 -11.05 -21.05
CA SER A 261 -18.00 -12.42 -21.39
C SER A 261 -19.20 -12.95 -20.57
N HIS A 262 -19.84 -12.10 -19.80
CA HIS A 262 -21.03 -12.38 -18.98
C HIS A 262 -22.14 -11.37 -19.25
#